data_f2ce80d7f987d9c8a9d2337ce8b266ce
#
_entry.id   f2ce80d7f987d9c8a9d2337ce8b266ce
#
_cell.length_a   1.000
_cell.length_b   1.000
_cell.length_c   1.000
_cell.angle_alpha   90.00
_cell.angle_beta   90.00
_cell.angle_gamma   90.00
#
_symmetry.space_group_name_H-M   'P 1'
#
loop_
_entity.id
_entity.type
_entity.pdbx_description
1 polymer ?
#
loop_
_entity_poly.entity_id
_entity_poly.type
_entity_poly.pdbx_seq_one_letter_code
_entity_poly.pdbx_strand_id
1 'polypeptide(L)'
;GSFDGLALFFIIIAMFVKNNFIIPILIIVGSLTDERAFLAAGFIVIFNFIDDPVKLSNYKKILKKEILSPIIGMLIYLVIRLFLTIEYDLAMEDGQKLISIEKWKLLDQVNMIPFGIWTSLEGFLIVIILCLYPFWKINKLATTIFLINIFSIIILAFSVHDISRGLLYLFPSTIIGIKVLSRHTNKKQLRKLILTVFFICLFSFNYSAGGKKTIWWHYPLPIQIVRLIIN
;
A
#
# COMPACT_ATOMS: atom_id res chain seq x y z
N GLY A 1 -0.15 -16.74 -2.97
CA GLY A 1 -1.36 -15.94 -2.88
C GLY A 1 -2.01 -15.79 -1.51
N SER A 2 -2.08 -16.83 -0.67
CA SER A 2 -2.83 -16.75 0.61
C SER A 2 -2.16 -15.87 1.68
N PHE A 3 -0.86 -15.72 1.63
CA PHE A 3 -0.11 -14.99 2.66
C PHE A 3 -0.10 -13.47 2.47
N ASP A 4 -0.24 -12.97 1.25
CA ASP A 4 -0.26 -11.52 0.98
C ASP A 4 -1.45 -10.84 1.67
N GLY A 5 -2.64 -11.46 1.61
CA GLY A 5 -3.83 -10.96 2.30
C GLY A 5 -3.65 -10.92 3.82
N LEU A 6 -2.98 -11.92 4.40
CA LEU A 6 -2.70 -11.98 5.83
C LEU A 6 -1.69 -10.89 6.24
N ALA A 7 -0.62 -10.71 5.47
CA ALA A 7 0.36 -9.66 5.71
C ALA A 7 -0.29 -8.26 5.65
N LEU A 8 -1.09 -8.00 4.62
CA LEU A 8 -1.82 -6.74 4.48
C LEU A 8 -2.82 -6.52 5.63
N PHE A 9 -3.51 -7.58 6.09
CA PHE A 9 -4.42 -7.51 7.21
C PHE A 9 -3.72 -7.03 8.50
N PHE A 10 -2.52 -7.53 8.80
CA PHE A 10 -1.74 -7.04 9.94
C PHE A 10 -1.38 -5.56 9.82
N ILE A 11 -0.98 -5.09 8.63
CA ILE A 11 -0.69 -3.67 8.38
C ILE A 11 -1.94 -2.82 8.58
N ILE A 12 -3.10 -3.25 8.05
CA ILE A 12 -4.35 -2.50 8.20
C ILE A 12 -4.76 -2.43 9.67
N ILE A 13 -4.71 -3.54 10.42
CA ILE A 13 -5.01 -3.52 11.85
C ILE A 13 -4.07 -2.56 12.59
N ALA A 14 -2.77 -2.57 12.29
CA ALA A 14 -1.80 -1.70 12.92
C ALA A 14 -2.11 -0.20 12.71
N MET A 15 -2.82 0.19 11.63
CA MET A 15 -3.27 1.58 11.42
C MET A 15 -4.31 2.02 12.45
N PHE A 16 -5.13 1.10 12.97
CA PHE A 16 -6.25 1.41 13.87
C PHE A 16 -5.97 1.10 15.35
N VAL A 17 -4.93 0.30 15.61
CA VAL A 17 -4.51 -0.02 16.99
C VAL A 17 -3.86 1.20 17.62
N LYS A 18 -4.29 1.52 18.85
CA LYS A 18 -3.72 2.62 19.66
C LYS A 18 -2.62 2.17 20.60
N ASN A 19 -2.44 0.86 20.77
CA ASN A 19 -1.43 0.33 21.68
C ASN A 19 -0.06 0.31 21.00
N ASN A 20 0.84 1.15 21.49
CA ASN A 20 2.18 1.34 20.95
C ASN A 20 3.09 0.10 21.03
N PHE A 21 2.76 -0.91 21.82
CA PHE A 21 3.49 -2.18 21.88
C PHE A 21 2.98 -3.19 20.85
N ILE A 22 1.70 -3.14 20.53
CA ILE A 22 1.09 -4.07 19.55
C ILE A 22 1.47 -3.67 18.12
N ILE A 23 1.57 -2.38 17.81
CA ILE A 23 1.91 -1.89 16.47
C ILE A 23 3.21 -2.49 15.92
N PRO A 24 4.36 -2.45 16.63
CA PRO A 24 5.60 -3.08 16.18
C PRO A 24 5.45 -4.58 15.90
N ILE A 25 4.73 -5.30 16.77
CA ILE A 25 4.50 -6.74 16.64
C ILE A 25 3.74 -7.03 15.34
N LEU A 26 2.66 -6.29 15.06
CA LEU A 26 1.88 -6.45 13.84
C LEU A 26 2.70 -6.17 12.58
N ILE A 27 3.57 -5.13 12.61
CA ILE A 27 4.47 -4.80 11.52
C ILE A 27 5.47 -5.92 11.29
N ILE A 28 6.12 -6.43 12.35
CA ILE A 28 7.09 -7.52 12.26
C ILE A 28 6.43 -8.77 11.69
N VAL A 29 5.30 -9.19 12.25
CA VAL A 29 4.59 -10.39 11.79
C VAL A 29 4.12 -10.23 10.35
N GLY A 30 3.54 -9.08 9.98
CA GLY A 30 3.14 -8.79 8.60
C GLY A 30 4.31 -8.84 7.63
N SER A 31 5.45 -8.22 8.01
CA SER A 31 6.64 -8.16 7.16
C SER A 31 7.39 -9.49 7.06
N LEU A 32 7.32 -10.34 8.10
CA LEU A 32 7.85 -11.71 8.05
C LEU A 32 6.95 -12.63 7.21
N THR A 33 5.66 -12.33 7.14
CA THR A 33 4.70 -13.08 6.29
C THR A 33 4.89 -12.72 4.80
N ASP A 34 5.09 -11.45 4.49
CA ASP A 34 5.44 -10.94 3.15
C ASP A 34 6.27 -9.66 3.28
N GLU A 35 7.46 -9.66 2.71
CA GLU A 35 8.42 -8.56 2.81
C GLU A 35 7.89 -7.23 2.26
N ARG A 36 6.97 -7.27 1.31
CA ARG A 36 6.34 -6.08 0.72
C ARG A 36 5.50 -5.31 1.73
N ALA A 37 4.99 -5.99 2.78
CA ALA A 37 4.29 -5.37 3.89
C ALA A 37 5.16 -4.34 4.65
N PHE A 38 6.49 -4.51 4.63
CA PHE A 38 7.43 -3.55 5.21
C PHE A 38 7.27 -2.15 4.61
N LEU A 39 7.16 -2.03 3.27
CA LEU A 39 6.91 -0.73 2.65
C LEU A 39 5.52 -0.19 2.99
N ALA A 40 4.51 -1.06 3.01
CA ALA A 40 3.16 -0.66 3.40
C ALA A 40 3.07 -0.18 4.86
N ALA A 41 3.97 -0.62 5.74
CA ALA A 41 4.06 -0.13 7.11
C ALA A 41 4.33 1.39 7.20
N GLY A 42 4.95 1.99 6.17
CA GLY A 42 5.10 3.44 6.06
C GLY A 42 3.76 4.19 6.09
N PHE A 43 2.68 3.57 5.61
CA PHE A 43 1.34 4.18 5.69
C PHE A 43 0.82 4.29 7.13
N ILE A 44 1.28 3.47 8.07
CA ILE A 44 0.90 3.58 9.50
C ILE A 44 1.45 4.88 10.07
N VAL A 45 2.71 5.22 9.76
CA VAL A 45 3.33 6.49 10.15
C VAL A 45 2.54 7.66 9.60
N ILE A 46 2.20 7.60 8.30
CA ILE A 46 1.47 8.67 7.60
C ILE A 46 0.05 8.83 8.19
N PHE A 47 -0.62 7.72 8.49
CA PHE A 47 -1.95 7.71 9.08
C PHE A 47 -2.00 8.43 10.43
N ASN A 48 -0.95 8.29 11.25
CA ASN A 48 -0.81 8.98 12.52
C ASN A 48 -0.47 10.47 12.34
N PHE A 49 0.28 10.83 11.29
CA PHE A 49 0.54 12.24 10.96
C PHE A 49 -0.71 13.04 10.58
N ILE A 50 -1.74 12.40 10.08
CA ILE A 50 -3.00 13.08 9.75
C ILE A 50 -3.68 13.58 11.02
N ASP A 51 -3.67 12.80 12.10
CA ASP A 51 -4.30 13.17 13.36
C ASP A 51 -3.57 14.31 14.08
N ASP A 52 -2.25 14.33 13.94
CA ASP A 52 -1.40 15.32 14.59
C ASP A 52 -0.41 15.93 13.58
N PRO A 53 -0.83 16.99 12.86
CA PRO A 53 0.00 17.58 11.81
C PRO A 53 1.34 18.08 12.35
N VAL A 54 2.39 17.38 11.99
CA VAL A 54 3.77 17.71 12.38
C VAL A 54 4.32 18.73 11.42
N LYS A 55 4.69 19.90 11.92
CA LYS A 55 5.54 20.86 11.19
C LYS A 55 6.99 20.47 11.39
N LEU A 56 7.80 20.57 10.33
CA LEU A 56 9.24 20.26 10.37
C LEU A 56 9.97 21.04 11.50
N SER A 57 9.48 22.23 11.84
CA SER A 57 10.01 23.05 12.93
C SER A 57 9.75 22.46 14.33
N ASN A 58 8.93 21.41 14.45
CA ASN A 58 8.55 20.87 15.74
C ASN A 58 8.90 19.37 15.84
N TYR A 59 10.22 19.09 15.80
CA TYR A 59 10.79 17.73 15.86
C TYR A 59 10.35 16.93 17.10
N LYS A 60 10.00 17.60 18.22
CA LYS A 60 9.46 16.96 19.42
C LYS A 60 8.15 16.22 19.16
N LYS A 61 7.38 16.62 18.12
CA LYS A 61 6.15 15.90 17.71
C LYS A 61 6.44 14.63 16.92
N ILE A 62 7.61 14.53 16.27
CA ILE A 62 8.05 13.32 15.58
C ILE A 62 8.39 12.22 16.59
N LEU A 63 8.82 12.62 17.80
CA LEU A 63 9.16 11.70 18.89
C LEU A 63 7.93 11.20 19.68
N LYS A 64 6.71 11.51 19.21
CA LYS A 64 5.51 10.93 19.82
C LYS A 64 5.49 9.41 19.64
N LYS A 65 5.01 8.73 20.69
CA LYS A 65 4.98 7.26 20.72
C LYS A 65 4.22 6.65 19.54
N GLU A 66 3.16 7.31 19.08
CA GLU A 66 2.33 6.87 17.95
C GLU A 66 3.08 6.86 16.59
N ILE A 67 4.08 7.73 16.44
CA ILE A 67 4.92 7.82 15.25
C ILE A 67 6.16 6.94 15.42
N LEU A 68 6.73 6.93 16.60
CA LEU A 68 7.95 6.18 16.90
C LEU A 68 7.70 4.67 16.89
N SER A 69 6.55 4.23 17.38
CA SER A 69 6.19 2.81 17.47
C SER A 69 6.25 2.07 16.12
N PRO A 70 5.62 2.53 15.03
CA PRO A 70 5.78 1.87 13.74
C PRO A 70 7.21 1.91 13.19
N ILE A 71 7.96 2.99 13.43
CA ILE A 71 9.36 3.09 13.03
C ILE A 71 10.20 2.04 13.76
N ILE A 72 9.99 1.86 15.06
CA ILE A 72 10.66 0.82 15.86
C ILE A 72 10.34 -0.57 15.28
N GLY A 73 9.07 -0.85 14.96
CA GLY A 73 8.69 -2.12 14.35
C GLY A 73 9.40 -2.39 13.03
N MET A 74 9.51 -1.37 12.17
CA MET A 74 10.24 -1.45 10.91
C MET A 74 11.75 -1.69 11.14
N LEU A 75 12.36 -1.00 12.10
CA LEU A 75 13.79 -1.19 12.42
C LEU A 75 14.07 -2.58 12.97
N ILE A 76 13.23 -3.07 13.90
CA ILE A 76 13.37 -4.42 14.46
C ILE A 76 13.24 -5.47 13.33
N TYR A 77 12.26 -5.31 12.43
CA TYR A 77 12.14 -6.20 11.28
C TYR A 77 13.40 -6.21 10.42
N LEU A 78 13.99 -5.04 10.12
CA LEU A 78 15.24 -4.97 9.36
C LEU A 78 16.39 -5.71 10.05
N VAL A 79 16.52 -5.57 11.37
CA VAL A 79 17.54 -6.30 12.14
C VAL A 79 17.30 -7.81 12.08
N ILE A 80 16.06 -8.27 12.27
CA ILE A 80 15.70 -9.69 12.14
C ILE A 80 16.02 -10.19 10.73
N ARG A 81 15.67 -9.41 9.70
CA ARG A 81 15.92 -9.80 8.31
C ARG A 81 17.40 -9.90 7.99
N LEU A 82 18.20 -8.95 8.46
CA LEU A 82 19.67 -9.00 8.30
C LEU A 82 20.25 -10.23 9.00
N PHE A 83 19.81 -10.51 10.21
CA PHE A 83 20.24 -11.71 10.95
C PHE A 83 19.91 -12.99 10.17
N LEU A 84 18.66 -13.13 9.70
CA LEU A 84 18.22 -14.29 8.92
C LEU A 84 19.01 -14.45 7.61
N THR A 85 19.36 -13.34 6.97
CA THR A 85 20.13 -13.36 5.73
C THR A 85 21.57 -13.81 5.97
N ILE A 86 22.22 -13.34 7.05
CA ILE A 86 23.61 -13.65 7.35
C ILE A 86 23.75 -15.08 7.88
N GLU A 87 22.88 -15.49 8.81
CA GLU A 87 23.03 -16.78 9.51
C GLU A 87 22.50 -17.97 8.72
N TYR A 88 21.41 -17.75 7.95
CA TYR A 88 20.71 -18.84 7.25
C TYR A 88 20.76 -18.71 5.72
N ASP A 89 21.57 -17.79 5.18
CA ASP A 89 21.66 -17.51 3.74
C ASP A 89 20.31 -17.33 3.04
N LEU A 90 19.32 -16.83 3.81
CA LEU A 90 17.97 -16.50 3.31
C LEU A 90 18.02 -15.21 2.51
N ALA A 91 18.90 -15.16 1.49
CA ALA A 91 18.97 -14.05 0.57
C ALA A 91 17.65 -13.95 -0.21
N MET A 92 17.17 -12.71 -0.43
CA MET A 92 16.07 -12.48 -1.36
C MET A 92 16.54 -12.91 -2.76
N GLU A 93 15.99 -13.98 -3.31
CA GLU A 93 16.26 -14.36 -4.70
C GLU A 93 16.04 -13.18 -5.68
N ASP A 94 15.05 -12.35 -5.40
CA ASP A 94 14.73 -11.17 -6.22
C ASP A 94 15.55 -9.93 -5.82
N GLY A 95 16.03 -9.80 -4.59
CA GLY A 95 16.79 -8.63 -4.12
C GLY A 95 18.20 -8.55 -4.77
N GLN A 96 18.86 -9.68 -4.98
CA GLN A 96 20.12 -9.71 -5.71
C GLN A 96 19.94 -9.36 -7.20
N LYS A 97 18.78 -9.67 -7.78
CA LYS A 97 18.45 -9.33 -9.17
C LYS A 97 18.07 -7.84 -9.34
N LEU A 98 17.62 -7.17 -8.28
CA LEU A 98 17.32 -5.74 -8.29
C LEU A 98 18.59 -4.88 -8.41
N ILE A 99 19.72 -5.35 -7.90
CA ILE A 99 20.99 -4.61 -7.90
C ILE A 99 21.67 -4.64 -9.27
N SER A 100 21.39 -5.65 -10.09
CA SER A 100 21.94 -5.72 -11.45
C SER A 100 21.05 -4.93 -12.43
N ILE A 101 21.45 -3.70 -12.80
CA ILE A 101 20.74 -2.79 -13.72
C ILE A 101 20.38 -3.49 -15.05
N GLU A 102 21.19 -4.41 -15.54
CA GLU A 102 20.96 -5.19 -16.76
C GLU A 102 19.72 -6.11 -16.71
N LYS A 103 19.20 -6.40 -15.51
CA LYS A 103 18.04 -7.28 -15.29
C LYS A 103 16.85 -6.55 -14.69
N TRP A 104 16.81 -5.23 -14.75
CA TRP A 104 15.74 -4.45 -14.16
C TRP A 104 14.44 -4.64 -14.95
N LYS A 105 13.59 -5.52 -14.42
CA LYS A 105 12.27 -5.83 -15.00
C LYS A 105 11.38 -4.59 -15.10
N LEU A 106 11.64 -3.57 -14.28
CA LEU A 106 10.90 -2.30 -14.29
C LEU A 106 10.82 -1.69 -15.69
N LEU A 107 11.95 -1.59 -16.41
CA LEU A 107 11.99 -1.00 -17.76
C LEU A 107 11.19 -1.81 -18.76
N ASP A 108 11.23 -3.14 -18.64
CA ASP A 108 10.47 -4.04 -19.50
C ASP A 108 8.96 -3.98 -19.25
N GLN A 109 8.55 -3.54 -18.04
CA GLN A 109 7.16 -3.55 -17.55
C GLN A 109 6.51 -2.17 -17.53
N VAL A 110 7.21 -1.11 -17.97
CA VAL A 110 6.70 0.28 -17.96
C VAL A 110 5.33 0.40 -18.66
N ASN A 111 5.13 -0.31 -19.77
CA ASN A 111 3.86 -0.30 -20.49
C ASN A 111 2.69 -0.92 -19.69
N MET A 112 2.97 -1.69 -18.65
CA MET A 112 1.97 -2.31 -17.77
C MET A 112 1.57 -1.41 -16.60
N ILE A 113 2.26 -0.28 -16.36
CA ILE A 113 2.02 0.61 -15.22
C ILE A 113 0.56 1.08 -15.15
N PRO A 114 -0.07 1.61 -16.23
CA PRO A 114 -1.45 2.06 -16.16
C PRO A 114 -2.43 0.93 -15.79
N PHE A 115 -2.23 -0.25 -16.40
CA PHE A 115 -3.07 -1.42 -16.12
C PHE A 115 -2.87 -1.95 -14.70
N GLY A 116 -1.63 -2.08 -14.24
CA GLY A 116 -1.32 -2.55 -12.89
C GLY A 116 -1.90 -1.63 -11.83
N ILE A 117 -1.72 -0.32 -11.94
CA ILE A 117 -2.28 0.65 -10.99
C ILE A 117 -3.80 0.60 -11.02
N TRP A 118 -4.41 0.54 -12.20
CA TRP A 118 -5.86 0.43 -12.31
C TRP A 118 -6.38 -0.83 -11.62
N THR A 119 -5.80 -1.99 -11.90
CA THR A 119 -6.26 -3.29 -11.35
C THR A 119 -6.13 -3.40 -9.85
N SER A 120 -5.16 -2.70 -9.25
CA SER A 120 -4.94 -2.75 -7.81
C SER A 120 -5.81 -1.79 -7.02
N LEU A 121 -6.21 -0.68 -7.63
CA LEU A 121 -6.92 0.41 -6.97
C LEU A 121 -8.30 0.67 -7.57
N GLU A 122 -8.50 0.38 -8.85
CA GLU A 122 -9.73 0.63 -9.59
C GLU A 122 -10.30 2.03 -9.30
N GLY A 123 -11.57 2.12 -8.93
CA GLY A 123 -12.22 3.36 -8.52
C GLY A 123 -11.59 4.06 -7.32
N PHE A 124 -10.87 3.33 -6.44
CA PHE A 124 -10.19 3.94 -5.29
C PHE A 124 -9.01 4.84 -5.69
N LEU A 125 -8.48 4.72 -6.90
CA LEU A 125 -7.50 5.67 -7.44
C LEU A 125 -8.05 7.11 -7.40
N ILE A 126 -9.35 7.29 -7.64
CA ILE A 126 -10.02 8.59 -7.58
C ILE A 126 -9.93 9.17 -6.16
N VAL A 127 -10.11 8.35 -5.14
CA VAL A 127 -10.00 8.77 -3.73
C VAL A 127 -8.59 9.28 -3.43
N ILE A 128 -7.56 8.56 -3.90
CA ILE A 128 -6.17 8.94 -3.71
C ILE A 128 -5.87 10.27 -4.41
N ILE A 129 -6.30 10.44 -5.65
CA ILE A 129 -6.07 11.68 -6.41
C ILE A 129 -6.78 12.87 -5.72
N LEU A 130 -8.05 12.71 -5.37
CA LEU A 130 -8.84 13.77 -4.73
C LEU A 130 -8.31 14.16 -3.36
N CYS A 131 -7.71 13.24 -2.61
CA CYS A 131 -7.17 13.55 -1.29
C CYS A 131 -5.86 14.34 -1.34
N LEU A 132 -5.10 14.34 -2.45
CA LEU A 132 -3.78 14.98 -2.51
C LEU A 132 -3.81 16.48 -2.22
N TYR A 133 -4.76 17.21 -2.82
CA TYR A 133 -4.85 18.64 -2.62
C TYR A 133 -5.19 19.03 -1.17
N PRO A 134 -6.24 18.51 -0.54
CA PRO A 134 -6.51 18.78 0.87
C PRO A 134 -5.40 18.28 1.79
N PHE A 135 -4.80 17.13 1.49
CA PHE A 135 -3.70 16.61 2.29
C PHE A 135 -2.47 17.53 2.24
N TRP A 136 -2.11 18.03 1.06
CA TRP A 136 -1.04 19.01 0.89
C TRP A 136 -1.28 20.28 1.71
N LYS A 137 -2.53 20.75 1.78
CA LYS A 137 -2.89 21.92 2.61
C LYS A 137 -2.77 21.65 4.12
N ILE A 138 -3.05 20.42 4.57
CA ILE A 138 -2.94 20.05 5.98
C ILE A 138 -1.47 19.92 6.39
N ASN A 139 -0.71 19.13 5.62
CA ASN A 139 0.68 18.80 5.98
C ASN A 139 1.48 18.41 4.74
N LYS A 140 2.28 19.37 4.24
CA LYS A 140 3.13 19.17 3.06
C LYS A 140 4.11 18.00 3.25
N LEU A 141 4.75 17.89 4.43
CA LEU A 141 5.70 16.82 4.72
C LEU A 141 5.04 15.44 4.65
N ALA A 142 3.90 15.28 5.34
CA ALA A 142 3.18 14.01 5.33
C ALA A 142 2.71 13.63 3.92
N THR A 143 2.26 14.61 3.12
CA THR A 143 1.88 14.36 1.72
C THR A 143 3.08 13.95 0.87
N THR A 144 4.24 14.58 1.06
CA THR A 144 5.46 14.19 0.35
C THR A 144 5.87 12.76 0.72
N ILE A 145 5.88 12.41 2.01
CA ILE A 145 6.17 11.05 2.47
C ILE A 145 5.15 10.06 1.91
N PHE A 146 3.87 10.43 1.87
CA PHE A 146 2.81 9.62 1.30
C PHE A 146 3.05 9.31 -0.18
N LEU A 147 3.41 10.31 -0.98
CA LEU A 147 3.75 10.13 -2.38
C LEU A 147 5.00 9.27 -2.56
N ILE A 148 6.07 9.54 -1.79
CA ILE A 148 7.29 8.71 -1.82
C ILE A 148 6.95 7.25 -1.52
N ASN A 149 6.13 6.98 -0.50
CA ASN A 149 5.75 5.62 -0.14
C ASN A 149 4.95 4.93 -1.24
N ILE A 150 3.99 5.63 -1.87
CA ILE A 150 3.25 5.11 -3.03
C ILE A 150 4.22 4.77 -4.18
N PHE A 151 5.11 5.70 -4.55
CA PHE A 151 6.08 5.47 -5.62
C PHE A 151 7.03 4.32 -5.31
N SER A 152 7.49 4.18 -4.07
CA SER A 152 8.35 3.07 -3.65
C SER A 152 7.66 1.71 -3.83
N ILE A 153 6.38 1.61 -3.47
CA ILE A 153 5.61 0.38 -3.66
C ILE A 153 5.40 0.10 -5.15
N ILE A 154 5.10 1.11 -5.96
CA ILE A 154 4.95 0.97 -7.41
C ILE A 154 6.26 0.47 -8.03
N ILE A 155 7.39 1.12 -7.72
CA ILE A 155 8.70 0.72 -8.24
C ILE A 155 9.00 -0.73 -7.85
N LEU A 156 8.80 -1.10 -6.59
CA LEU A 156 9.02 -2.47 -6.14
C LEU A 156 8.11 -3.47 -6.87
N ALA A 157 6.81 -3.17 -6.98
CA ALA A 157 5.86 -4.05 -7.63
C ALA A 157 6.20 -4.32 -9.10
N PHE A 158 6.64 -3.29 -9.83
CA PHE A 158 7.08 -3.43 -11.23
C PHE A 158 8.50 -3.97 -11.39
N SER A 159 9.26 -4.05 -10.32
CA SER A 159 10.59 -4.69 -10.32
C SER A 159 10.52 -6.22 -10.17
N VAL A 160 9.39 -6.76 -9.74
CA VAL A 160 9.14 -8.20 -9.59
C VAL A 160 8.19 -8.72 -10.66
N HIS A 161 8.08 -10.05 -10.79
CA HIS A 161 7.26 -10.67 -11.82
C HIS A 161 5.74 -10.56 -11.54
N ASP A 162 5.35 -10.54 -10.29
CA ASP A 162 3.95 -10.53 -9.84
C ASP A 162 3.51 -9.12 -9.44
N ILE A 163 3.19 -8.32 -10.46
CA ILE A 163 2.85 -6.91 -10.32
C ILE A 163 1.59 -6.72 -9.47
N SER A 164 0.54 -7.50 -9.75
CA SER A 164 -0.76 -7.34 -9.08
C SER A 164 -0.68 -7.57 -7.58
N ARG A 165 0.10 -8.56 -7.16
CA ARG A 165 0.33 -8.83 -5.73
C ARG A 165 1.16 -7.74 -5.07
N GLY A 166 2.19 -7.23 -5.77
CA GLY A 166 3.00 -6.11 -5.26
C GLY A 166 2.17 -4.86 -5.03
N LEU A 167 1.28 -4.53 -5.98
CA LEU A 167 0.43 -3.34 -5.92
C LEU A 167 -0.72 -3.45 -4.91
N LEU A 168 -1.07 -4.65 -4.42
CA LEU A 168 -2.06 -4.83 -3.34
C LEU A 168 -1.68 -4.01 -2.09
N TYR A 169 -0.38 -3.84 -1.84
CA TYR A 169 0.15 -3.06 -0.72
C TYR A 169 -0.07 -1.54 -0.84
N LEU A 170 -0.65 -1.06 -1.94
CA LEU A 170 -1.17 0.31 -2.05
C LEU A 170 -2.53 0.50 -1.35
N PHE A 171 -3.25 -0.57 -1.01
CA PHE A 171 -4.59 -0.46 -0.42
C PHE A 171 -4.65 0.43 0.84
N PRO A 172 -3.69 0.42 1.78
CA PRO A 172 -3.68 1.35 2.92
C PRO A 172 -3.73 2.82 2.53
N SER A 173 -3.22 3.19 1.34
CA SER A 173 -3.30 4.57 0.85
C SER A 173 -4.74 5.04 0.60
N THR A 174 -5.65 4.12 0.28
CA THR A 174 -7.09 4.43 0.10
C THR A 174 -7.73 4.78 1.43
N ILE A 175 -7.36 4.08 2.51
CA ILE A 175 -7.83 4.37 3.87
C ILE A 175 -7.37 5.76 4.30
N ILE A 176 -6.10 6.11 4.03
CA ILE A 176 -5.56 7.45 4.25
C ILE A 176 -6.35 8.49 3.45
N GLY A 177 -6.60 8.23 2.17
CA GLY A 177 -7.38 9.11 1.30
C GLY A 177 -8.78 9.38 1.85
N ILE A 178 -9.51 8.35 2.26
CA ILE A 178 -10.82 8.47 2.89
C ILE A 178 -10.74 9.29 4.19
N LYS A 179 -9.74 9.03 5.04
CA LYS A 179 -9.53 9.77 6.29
C LYS A 179 -9.28 11.27 6.05
N VAL A 180 -8.45 11.61 5.06
CA VAL A 180 -8.17 13.00 4.67
C VAL A 180 -9.46 13.66 4.15
N LEU A 181 -10.15 13.02 3.21
CA LEU A 181 -11.38 13.56 2.63
C LEU A 181 -12.50 13.72 3.66
N SER A 182 -12.61 12.81 4.65
CA SER A 182 -13.62 12.91 5.70
C SER A 182 -13.50 14.16 6.58
N ARG A 183 -12.32 14.79 6.59
CA ARG A 183 -12.08 16.05 7.32
C ARG A 183 -12.38 17.30 6.49
N HIS A 184 -12.47 17.16 5.17
CA HIS A 184 -12.58 18.30 4.24
C HIS A 184 -13.90 18.34 3.49
N THR A 185 -14.64 17.22 3.49
CA THR A 185 -15.93 17.11 2.81
C THR A 185 -17.03 16.81 3.82
N ASN A 186 -18.26 17.24 3.52
CA ASN A 186 -19.38 16.88 4.36
C ASN A 186 -19.72 15.37 4.21
N LYS A 187 -20.37 14.80 5.23
CA LYS A 187 -20.71 13.36 5.27
C LYS A 187 -21.51 12.90 4.04
N LYS A 188 -22.40 13.76 3.50
CA LYS A 188 -23.23 13.44 2.34
C LYS A 188 -22.39 13.32 1.06
N GLN A 189 -21.45 14.24 0.85
CA GLN A 189 -20.54 14.21 -0.30
C GLN A 189 -19.58 13.03 -0.21
N LEU A 190 -19.00 12.77 0.95
CA LEU A 190 -18.12 11.63 1.16
C LEU A 190 -18.84 10.30 0.90
N ARG A 191 -20.06 10.14 1.44
CA ARG A 191 -20.89 8.95 1.18
C ARG A 191 -21.18 8.78 -0.31
N LYS A 192 -21.51 9.87 -1.01
CA LYS A 192 -21.76 9.84 -2.46
C LYS A 192 -20.50 9.41 -3.23
N LEU A 193 -19.33 9.96 -2.86
CA LEU A 193 -18.07 9.58 -3.45
C LEU A 193 -17.77 8.09 -3.24
N ILE A 194 -17.88 7.59 -2.01
CA ILE A 194 -17.62 6.18 -1.69
C ILE A 194 -18.56 5.25 -2.46
N LEU A 195 -19.84 5.59 -2.54
CA LEU A 195 -20.81 4.81 -3.34
C LEU A 195 -20.44 4.82 -4.82
N THR A 196 -20.07 5.97 -5.38
CA THR A 196 -19.65 6.07 -6.78
C THR A 196 -18.40 5.19 -7.04
N VAL A 197 -17.40 5.27 -6.17
CA VAL A 197 -16.19 4.45 -6.25
C VAL A 197 -16.54 2.96 -6.15
N PHE A 198 -17.41 2.59 -5.22
CA PHE A 198 -17.89 1.21 -5.09
C PHE A 198 -18.55 0.71 -6.37
N PHE A 199 -19.42 1.50 -6.99
CA PHE A 199 -20.04 1.13 -8.28
C PHE A 199 -18.99 1.01 -9.39
N ILE A 200 -18.00 1.90 -9.45
CA ILE A 200 -16.90 1.78 -10.42
C ILE A 200 -16.18 0.44 -10.23
N CYS A 201 -15.78 0.10 -9.00
CA CYS A 201 -15.10 -1.16 -8.71
C CYS A 201 -15.97 -2.38 -9.05
N LEU A 202 -17.30 -2.31 -8.76
CA LEU A 202 -18.22 -3.41 -9.01
C LEU A 202 -18.36 -3.73 -10.51
N PHE A 203 -18.32 -2.72 -11.37
CA PHE A 203 -18.51 -2.87 -12.81
C PHE A 203 -17.20 -2.78 -13.62
N SER A 204 -16.08 -2.56 -12.98
CA SER A 204 -14.77 -2.57 -13.65
C SER A 204 -14.37 -3.97 -14.06
N PHE A 205 -13.70 -4.06 -15.21
CA PHE A 205 -12.99 -5.28 -15.59
C PHE A 205 -11.75 -5.42 -14.72
N ASN A 206 -11.61 -6.60 -14.11
CA ASN A 206 -10.43 -6.94 -13.32
C ASN A 206 -9.34 -7.48 -14.24
N TYR A 207 -8.15 -6.92 -14.12
CA TYR A 207 -6.97 -7.38 -14.85
C TYR A 207 -5.96 -7.92 -13.84
N SER A 208 -5.29 -8.99 -14.13
CA SER A 208 -4.07 -9.38 -13.43
C SER A 208 -2.89 -9.20 -14.36
N ALA A 209 -1.92 -8.42 -13.93
CA ALA A 209 -0.70 -8.17 -14.66
C ALA A 209 0.42 -9.04 -14.07
N GLY A 210 0.99 -9.90 -14.89
CA GLY A 210 2.14 -10.72 -14.53
C GLY A 210 3.11 -10.81 -15.70
N GLY A 211 4.41 -10.56 -15.44
CA GLY A 211 5.45 -10.61 -16.45
C GLY A 211 5.34 -9.58 -17.58
N LYS A 212 6.19 -9.76 -18.61
CA LYS A 212 6.38 -8.75 -19.65
C LYS A 212 5.16 -8.44 -20.55
N LYS A 213 4.16 -9.32 -20.62
CA LYS A 213 3.05 -9.17 -21.57
C LYS A 213 1.75 -9.87 -21.18
N THR A 214 1.65 -10.55 -20.08
CA THR A 214 0.44 -11.30 -19.73
C THR A 214 -0.53 -10.44 -18.95
N ILE A 215 -1.54 -9.93 -19.64
CA ILE A 215 -2.71 -9.33 -19.01
C ILE A 215 -3.81 -10.38 -19.04
N TRP A 216 -4.21 -10.84 -17.85
CA TRP A 216 -5.37 -11.69 -17.68
C TRP A 216 -6.52 -10.77 -17.29
N TRP A 217 -7.64 -10.86 -17.98
CA TRP A 217 -8.81 -10.08 -17.64
C TRP A 217 -9.95 -11.00 -17.18
N HIS A 218 -10.70 -10.51 -16.21
CA HIS A 218 -11.88 -11.19 -15.67
C HIS A 218 -13.11 -10.30 -15.85
N TYR A 219 -14.24 -10.92 -16.05
CA TYR A 219 -15.52 -10.19 -16.11
C TYR A 219 -15.77 -9.45 -14.79
N PRO A 220 -16.46 -8.28 -14.82
CA PRO A 220 -16.95 -7.63 -13.62
C PRO A 220 -17.73 -8.59 -12.72
N LEU A 221 -17.64 -8.38 -11.40
CA LEU A 221 -18.24 -9.27 -10.41
C LEU A 221 -19.71 -9.63 -10.67
N PRO A 222 -20.61 -8.67 -11.06
CA PRO A 222 -22.00 -9.02 -11.36
C PRO A 222 -22.14 -10.03 -12.51
N ILE A 223 -21.32 -9.90 -13.55
CA ILE A 223 -21.34 -10.83 -14.68
C ILE A 223 -20.80 -12.21 -14.28
N GLN A 224 -19.78 -12.26 -13.42
CA GLN A 224 -19.28 -13.53 -12.89
C GLN A 224 -20.36 -14.25 -12.08
N ILE A 225 -21.10 -13.55 -11.21
CA ILE A 225 -22.20 -14.11 -10.44
C ILE A 225 -23.31 -14.66 -11.36
N VAL A 226 -23.72 -13.89 -12.36
CA VAL A 226 -24.74 -14.33 -13.32
C VAL A 226 -24.29 -15.60 -14.05
N ARG A 227 -23.02 -15.68 -14.47
CA ARG A 227 -22.47 -16.87 -15.12
C ARG A 227 -22.47 -18.10 -14.22
N LEU A 228 -22.19 -17.93 -12.91
CA LEU A 228 -22.24 -19.02 -11.93
C LEU A 228 -23.65 -19.55 -11.68
N ILE A 229 -24.68 -18.71 -11.91
CA ILE A 229 -26.08 -19.10 -11.72
C ILE A 229 -26.64 -19.83 -12.97
N ILE A 230 -26.16 -19.46 -14.17
CA ILE A 230 -26.66 -19.96 -15.45
C ILE A 230 -25.95 -21.26 -15.87
N ASN A 231 -24.71 -21.50 -15.42
CA ASN A 231 -23.96 -22.73 -15.64
C ASN A 231 -24.21 -23.75 -14.52
#